data_cdb63e37b3c14c680cb7c272182d0269
#
_entry.id   cdb63e37b3c14c680cb7c272182d0269
#
_cell.length_a   1.000
_cell.length_b   1.000
_cell.length_c   1.000
_cell.angle_alpha   90.00
_cell.angle_beta   90.00
_cell.angle_gamma   90.00
#
_symmetry.space_group_name_H-M   'P 1'
#
loop_
_entity.id
_entity.type
_entity.pdbx_description
1 polymer ?
#
loop_
_entity_poly.entity_id
_entity_poly.type
_entity_poly.pdbx_seq_one_letter_code
_entity_poly.pdbx_strand_id
1 'polypeptide(L)'
;MLNNIGLPGLILIGIVVFLVLRLFKSPTHARRDPPPMRSIEERLSEYEPKSKKSRPERIPPIKGRCHVVDGDTIHIGSKKIRLAGINAPELDEPYGKQAKWAMVELCKGQTVTAYPTGETSYDRVVAKCILDDGRDLAAEMIK
;
A
#
# COMPACT_ATOMS: atom_id res chain seq x y z
N MET A 1 -10.80 16.36 -66.18
CA MET A 1 -12.05 17.03 -65.75
C MET A 1 -11.84 17.64 -64.37
N LEU A 2 -11.28 18.83 -64.38
CA LEU A 2 -11.10 19.68 -63.21
C LEU A 2 -12.10 20.85 -63.33
N ASN A 3 -13.35 20.61 -62.94
CA ASN A 3 -14.37 21.61 -63.02
C ASN A 3 -14.84 22.04 -61.65
N ASN A 4 -14.66 23.33 -61.40
CA ASN A 4 -15.45 24.17 -60.52
C ASN A 4 -15.40 23.81 -59.02
N ILE A 5 -14.27 24.07 -58.41
CA ILE A 5 -14.30 24.42 -56.99
C ILE A 5 -14.66 25.90 -56.95
N GLY A 6 -15.95 26.21 -56.77
CA GLY A 6 -16.44 27.58 -56.66
C GLY A 6 -15.80 28.32 -55.49
N LEU A 7 -15.80 29.67 -55.59
CA LEU A 7 -15.27 30.57 -54.56
C LEU A 7 -15.57 30.15 -53.09
N PRO A 8 -16.73 29.60 -52.75
CA PRO A 8 -17.01 29.11 -51.39
C PRO A 8 -16.18 27.90 -51.01
N GLY A 9 -15.78 27.02 -51.95
CA GLY A 9 -14.97 25.85 -51.65
C GLY A 9 -13.53 26.19 -51.26
N LEU A 10 -12.95 27.21 -51.90
CA LEU A 10 -11.60 27.69 -51.55
C LEU A 10 -11.57 28.33 -50.16
N ILE A 11 -12.62 29.02 -49.74
CA ILE A 11 -12.74 29.62 -48.40
C ILE A 11 -12.84 28.52 -47.34
N LEU A 12 -13.61 27.46 -47.61
CA LEU A 12 -13.77 26.32 -46.68
C LEU A 12 -12.46 25.57 -46.50
N ILE A 13 -11.69 25.34 -47.58
CA ILE A 13 -10.37 24.71 -47.51
C ILE A 13 -9.39 25.60 -46.72
N GLY A 14 -9.41 26.91 -46.92
CA GLY A 14 -8.60 27.88 -46.17
C GLY A 14 -8.89 27.84 -44.66
N ILE A 15 -10.16 27.77 -44.28
CA ILE A 15 -10.59 27.69 -42.88
C ILE A 15 -10.16 26.36 -42.24
N VAL A 16 -10.32 25.24 -42.94
CA VAL A 16 -9.90 23.93 -42.46
C VAL A 16 -8.38 23.86 -42.28
N VAL A 17 -7.61 24.35 -43.26
CA VAL A 17 -6.14 24.40 -43.16
C VAL A 17 -5.70 25.31 -42.00
N PHE A 18 -6.34 26.48 -41.84
CA PHE A 18 -6.06 27.39 -40.72
C PHE A 18 -6.38 26.76 -39.35
N LEU A 19 -7.50 26.03 -39.22
CA LEU A 19 -7.88 25.29 -38.02
C LEU A 19 -6.89 24.16 -37.73
N VAL A 20 -6.50 23.38 -38.71
CA VAL A 20 -5.50 22.30 -38.58
C VAL A 20 -4.14 22.86 -38.16
N LEU A 21 -3.68 23.94 -38.76
CA LEU A 21 -2.43 24.60 -38.37
C LEU A 21 -2.48 25.21 -36.97
N ARG A 22 -3.65 25.62 -36.50
CA ARG A 22 -3.83 26.06 -35.09
C ARG A 22 -3.77 24.92 -34.10
N LEU A 23 -4.28 23.74 -34.49
CA LEU A 23 -4.21 22.53 -33.65
C LEU A 23 -2.78 21.97 -33.54
N PHE A 24 -1.96 22.18 -34.57
CA PHE A 24 -0.54 21.80 -34.59
C PHE A 24 0.42 22.82 -33.99
N LYS A 25 -0.08 23.96 -33.46
CA LYS A 25 0.77 24.89 -32.74
C LYS A 25 1.13 24.22 -31.39
N SER A 26 2.20 23.44 -31.44
CA SER A 26 2.80 22.83 -30.24
C SER A 26 3.03 23.93 -29.22
N PRO A 27 2.62 23.72 -27.94
CA PRO A 27 2.99 24.65 -26.89
C PRO A 27 4.52 24.71 -26.87
N THR A 28 5.08 25.88 -27.18
CA THR A 28 6.49 26.14 -26.95
C THR A 28 6.75 25.81 -25.49
N HIS A 29 7.45 24.69 -25.24
CA HIS A 29 7.99 24.37 -23.94
C HIS A 29 8.92 25.52 -23.57
N ALA A 30 8.40 26.51 -22.87
CA ALA A 30 9.23 27.50 -22.22
C ALA A 30 10.19 26.69 -21.34
N ARG A 31 11.48 26.70 -21.69
CA ARG A 31 12.53 26.20 -20.79
C ARG A 31 12.35 26.98 -19.50
N ARG A 32 11.80 26.31 -18.49
CA ARG A 32 11.87 26.82 -17.13
C ARG A 32 13.33 26.71 -16.76
N ASP A 33 13.97 27.83 -16.62
CA ASP A 33 15.32 27.87 -16.07
C ASP A 33 15.29 27.10 -14.75
N PRO A 34 16.30 26.26 -14.49
CA PRO A 34 16.37 25.57 -13.20
C PRO A 34 16.38 26.65 -12.10
N PRO A 35 15.65 26.39 -11.00
CA PRO A 35 15.63 27.35 -9.89
C PRO A 35 17.08 27.62 -9.43
N PRO A 36 17.39 28.86 -9.03
CA PRO A 36 18.73 29.21 -8.59
C PRO A 36 19.20 28.22 -7.51
N MET A 37 20.42 27.70 -7.68
CA MET A 37 21.00 26.81 -6.67
C MET A 37 21.13 27.60 -5.36
N ARG A 38 20.25 27.29 -4.42
CA ARG A 38 20.34 27.82 -3.06
C ARG A 38 21.64 27.39 -2.42
N SER A 39 22.29 28.27 -1.70
CA SER A 39 23.51 27.96 -0.98
C SER A 39 23.31 26.81 -0.01
N ILE A 40 24.38 26.05 0.26
CA ILE A 40 24.32 24.92 1.22
C ILE A 40 23.88 25.42 2.60
N GLU A 41 24.24 26.64 2.97
CA GLU A 41 23.87 27.28 4.23
C GLU A 41 22.37 27.57 4.31
N GLU A 42 21.74 28.04 3.21
CA GLU A 42 20.31 28.26 3.13
C GLU A 42 19.52 26.94 3.19
N ARG A 43 20.05 25.88 2.62
CA ARG A 43 19.47 24.53 2.70
C ARG A 43 19.65 23.89 4.08
N LEU A 44 20.73 24.21 4.79
CA LEU A 44 20.98 23.73 6.14
C LEU A 44 20.10 24.47 7.17
N SER A 45 19.80 25.75 6.95
CA SER A 45 18.90 26.51 7.83
C SER A 45 17.43 26.08 7.69
N GLU A 46 17.04 25.58 6.52
CA GLU A 46 15.71 25.03 6.26
C GLU A 46 15.60 23.53 6.65
N TYR A 47 16.75 22.89 6.96
CA TYR A 47 16.76 21.54 7.47
C TYR A 47 16.31 21.52 8.94
N GLU A 48 15.02 21.55 9.14
CA GLU A 48 14.46 21.07 10.41
C GLU A 48 14.74 19.56 10.47
N PRO A 49 15.57 19.06 11.43
CA PRO A 49 15.71 17.63 11.61
C PRO A 49 14.31 17.09 11.89
N LYS A 50 13.77 16.34 10.93
CA LYS A 50 12.48 15.63 11.11
C LYS A 50 12.52 15.07 12.52
N SER A 51 11.70 15.63 13.40
CA SER A 51 11.66 15.32 14.83
C SER A 51 11.90 13.83 15.00
N LYS A 52 12.87 13.46 15.83
CA LYS A 52 13.22 12.07 16.15
C LYS A 52 11.91 11.32 16.23
N LYS A 53 11.63 10.49 15.21
CA LYS A 53 10.48 9.62 15.20
C LYS A 53 10.54 8.94 16.54
N SER A 54 9.68 9.34 17.46
CA SER A 54 9.67 8.83 18.83
C SER A 54 9.78 7.34 18.69
N ARG A 55 10.80 6.74 19.34
CA ARG A 55 11.00 5.27 19.33
C ARG A 55 9.63 4.72 19.64
N PRO A 56 9.01 3.92 18.74
CA PRO A 56 7.65 3.44 18.96
C PRO A 56 7.62 2.83 20.34
N GLU A 57 6.72 3.34 21.18
CA GLU A 57 6.50 2.82 22.52
C GLU A 57 6.37 1.30 22.37
N ARG A 58 7.28 0.54 23.02
CA ARG A 58 7.29 -0.90 22.87
C ARG A 58 6.07 -1.43 23.59
N ILE A 59 5.01 -1.69 22.82
CA ILE A 59 3.84 -2.37 23.35
C ILE A 59 4.30 -3.75 23.83
N PRO A 60 4.01 -4.13 25.09
CA PRO A 60 4.46 -5.41 25.61
C PRO A 60 3.88 -6.57 24.78
N PRO A 61 4.65 -7.66 24.60
CA PRO A 61 4.17 -8.82 23.87
C PRO A 61 3.01 -9.48 24.62
N ILE A 62 2.08 -10.05 23.85
CA ILE A 62 0.93 -10.79 24.37
C ILE A 62 1.23 -12.27 24.20
N LYS A 63 1.31 -13.03 25.29
CA LYS A 63 1.64 -14.44 25.24
C LYS A 63 0.51 -15.31 25.82
N GLY A 64 0.19 -16.40 25.14
CA GLY A 64 -0.82 -17.34 25.62
C GLY A 64 -1.22 -18.39 24.58
N ARG A 65 -2.09 -19.31 24.99
CA ARG A 65 -2.76 -20.20 24.04
C ARG A 65 -3.70 -19.37 23.17
N CYS A 66 -3.75 -19.67 21.89
CA CYS A 66 -4.61 -18.96 20.97
C CYS A 66 -5.86 -19.77 20.62
N HIS A 67 -6.93 -19.04 20.30
CA HIS A 67 -8.12 -19.55 19.64
C HIS A 67 -8.15 -18.99 18.22
N VAL A 68 -8.24 -19.87 17.22
CA VAL A 68 -8.23 -19.48 15.81
C VAL A 68 -9.61 -19.05 15.36
N VAL A 69 -9.71 -17.85 14.82
CA VAL A 69 -10.95 -17.28 14.24
C VAL A 69 -11.03 -17.64 12.76
N ASP A 70 -9.98 -17.29 12.01
CA ASP A 70 -9.80 -17.55 10.59
C ASP A 70 -8.31 -17.74 10.24
N GLY A 71 -7.96 -17.71 8.93
CA GLY A 71 -6.60 -17.97 8.47
C GLY A 71 -5.56 -16.91 8.82
N ASP A 72 -5.96 -15.73 9.26
CA ASP A 72 -5.04 -14.63 9.63
C ASP A 72 -5.39 -13.95 10.95
N THR A 73 -6.40 -14.45 11.64
CA THR A 73 -6.90 -13.86 12.90
C THR A 73 -7.00 -14.89 14.00
N ILE A 74 -6.38 -14.57 15.14
CA ILE A 74 -6.41 -15.39 16.36
C ILE A 74 -6.83 -14.56 17.57
N HIS A 75 -7.30 -15.20 18.62
CA HIS A 75 -7.48 -14.62 19.95
C HIS A 75 -6.45 -15.18 20.92
N ILE A 76 -5.82 -14.31 21.70
CA ILE A 76 -5.03 -14.68 22.88
C ILE A 76 -5.69 -14.03 24.09
N GLY A 77 -6.33 -14.83 24.93
CA GLY A 77 -7.20 -14.32 25.98
C GLY A 77 -8.34 -13.49 25.40
N SER A 78 -8.50 -12.26 25.88
CA SER A 78 -9.51 -11.32 25.38
C SER A 78 -9.05 -10.47 24.18
N LYS A 79 -7.81 -10.61 23.73
CA LYS A 79 -7.23 -9.79 22.66
C LYS A 79 -7.40 -10.47 21.33
N LYS A 80 -8.00 -9.74 20.38
CA LYS A 80 -8.12 -10.14 18.97
C LYS A 80 -6.89 -9.66 18.20
N ILE A 81 -6.20 -10.57 17.56
CA ILE A 81 -4.91 -10.33 16.93
C ILE A 81 -5.00 -10.70 15.46
N ARG A 82 -4.64 -9.77 14.60
CA ARG A 82 -4.42 -10.01 13.18
C ARG A 82 -2.94 -10.24 12.93
N LEU A 83 -2.61 -11.32 12.24
CA LEU A 83 -1.23 -11.60 11.86
C LEU A 83 -0.69 -10.56 10.90
N ALA A 84 0.47 -10.01 11.21
CA ALA A 84 1.17 -9.10 10.32
C ALA A 84 1.74 -9.86 9.11
N GLY A 85 1.62 -9.25 7.92
CA GLY A 85 2.30 -9.73 6.71
C GLY A 85 1.55 -10.78 5.89
N ILE A 86 0.38 -11.26 6.33
CA ILE A 86 -0.48 -12.15 5.55
C ILE A 86 -1.91 -11.64 5.45
N ASN A 87 -2.61 -12.13 4.44
CA ASN A 87 -4.03 -11.96 4.25
C ASN A 87 -4.59 -13.30 3.80
N ALA A 88 -5.29 -14.00 4.67
CA ALA A 88 -5.93 -15.26 4.32
C ALA A 88 -7.34 -15.02 3.75
N PRO A 89 -7.87 -15.94 2.94
CA PRO A 89 -9.24 -15.90 2.51
C PRO A 89 -10.20 -15.97 3.71
N GLU A 90 -11.30 -15.24 3.65
CA GLU A 90 -12.36 -15.28 4.66
C GLU A 90 -13.08 -16.63 4.64
N LEU A 91 -13.79 -16.98 5.71
CA LEU A 91 -14.39 -18.31 5.89
C LEU A 91 -15.44 -18.69 4.82
N ASP A 92 -16.08 -17.69 4.22
CA ASP A 92 -17.06 -17.83 3.15
C ASP A 92 -16.44 -17.78 1.75
N GLU A 93 -15.15 -17.46 1.65
CA GLU A 93 -14.38 -17.46 0.41
C GLU A 93 -13.81 -18.86 0.09
N PRO A 94 -13.46 -19.11 -1.19
CA PRO A 94 -12.71 -20.30 -1.58
C PRO A 94 -11.41 -20.45 -0.75
N TYR A 95 -11.17 -21.63 -0.22
CA TYR A 95 -10.02 -21.98 0.64
C TYR A 95 -10.01 -21.33 2.04
N GLY A 96 -10.98 -20.50 2.43
CA GLY A 96 -11.02 -19.89 3.75
C GLY A 96 -11.07 -20.92 4.90
N LYS A 97 -11.88 -21.97 4.74
CA LYS A 97 -11.93 -23.07 5.72
C LYS A 97 -10.60 -23.83 5.81
N GLN A 98 -9.94 -24.05 4.68
CA GLN A 98 -8.62 -24.71 4.63
C GLN A 98 -7.57 -23.87 5.35
N ALA A 99 -7.54 -22.56 5.09
CA ALA A 99 -6.64 -21.62 5.76
C ALA A 99 -6.86 -21.64 7.28
N LYS A 100 -8.11 -21.59 7.73
CA LYS A 100 -8.42 -21.72 9.16
C LYS A 100 -7.90 -23.03 9.74
N TRP A 101 -8.14 -24.16 9.09
CA TRP A 101 -7.70 -25.46 9.61
C TRP A 101 -6.18 -25.59 9.63
N ALA A 102 -5.48 -25.04 8.62
CA ALA A 102 -4.02 -24.97 8.62
C ALA A 102 -3.50 -24.19 9.84
N MET A 103 -4.10 -23.02 10.11
CA MET A 103 -3.78 -22.23 11.31
C MET A 103 -4.05 -23.00 12.60
N VAL A 104 -5.16 -23.72 12.69
CA VAL A 104 -5.49 -24.56 13.86
C VAL A 104 -4.43 -25.63 14.11
N GLU A 105 -3.99 -26.34 13.07
CA GLU A 105 -2.95 -27.37 13.20
C GLU A 105 -1.60 -26.78 13.64
N LEU A 106 -1.22 -25.60 13.12
CA LEU A 106 0.00 -24.90 13.54
C LEU A 106 -0.05 -24.48 15.00
N CYS A 107 -1.21 -24.03 15.47
CA CYS A 107 -1.40 -23.56 16.86
C CYS A 107 -1.65 -24.68 17.88
N LYS A 108 -1.92 -25.89 17.41
CA LYS A 108 -2.31 -27.01 18.28
C LYS A 108 -1.22 -27.36 19.28
N GLY A 109 -1.56 -27.25 20.58
CA GLY A 109 -0.63 -27.55 21.66
C GLY A 109 0.48 -26.53 21.88
N GLN A 110 0.51 -25.48 21.07
CA GLN A 110 1.52 -24.40 21.10
C GLN A 110 1.05 -23.20 21.92
N THR A 111 1.99 -22.48 22.49
CA THR A 111 1.77 -21.12 23.00
C THR A 111 2.27 -20.11 21.95
N VAL A 112 1.48 -19.09 21.70
CA VAL A 112 1.82 -18.05 20.74
C VAL A 112 2.25 -16.79 21.49
N THR A 113 3.34 -16.19 21.05
CA THR A 113 3.79 -14.87 21.50
C THR A 113 3.56 -13.86 20.37
N ALA A 114 2.62 -12.94 20.57
CA ALA A 114 2.30 -11.88 19.64
C ALA A 114 3.08 -10.59 20.00
N TYR A 115 3.84 -10.07 19.08
CA TYR A 115 4.59 -8.82 19.16
C TYR A 115 3.85 -7.74 18.38
N PRO A 116 3.11 -6.81 19.04
CA PRO A 116 2.37 -5.77 18.37
C PRO A 116 3.26 -4.86 17.50
N THR A 117 2.82 -4.55 16.30
CA THR A 117 3.54 -3.64 15.38
C THR A 117 3.28 -2.16 15.70
N GLY A 118 2.29 -1.87 16.54
CA GLY A 118 1.78 -0.52 16.78
C GLY A 118 0.65 -0.13 15.82
N GLU A 119 0.34 -0.97 14.87
CA GLU A 119 -0.80 -0.80 13.96
C GLU A 119 -2.05 -1.46 14.54
N THR A 120 -3.20 -0.93 14.18
CA THR A 120 -4.51 -1.51 14.48
C THR A 120 -5.29 -1.73 13.19
N SER A 121 -6.05 -2.80 13.13
CA SER A 121 -6.95 -3.09 12.02
C SER A 121 -8.35 -3.31 12.59
N TYR A 122 -9.19 -2.29 12.48
CA TYR A 122 -10.49 -2.22 13.14
C TYR A 122 -10.34 -2.36 14.68
N ASP A 123 -10.86 -3.41 15.26
CA ASP A 123 -10.80 -3.77 16.68
C ASP A 123 -9.67 -4.76 17.02
N ARG A 124 -8.78 -5.05 16.04
CA ARG A 124 -7.70 -6.05 16.16
C ARG A 124 -6.34 -5.38 16.29
N VAL A 125 -5.50 -5.97 17.13
CA VAL A 125 -4.08 -5.62 17.23
C VAL A 125 -3.32 -6.32 16.11
N VAL A 126 -2.61 -5.57 15.28
CA VAL A 126 -1.72 -6.16 14.27
C VAL A 126 -0.43 -6.58 14.94
N ALA A 127 -0.05 -7.85 14.83
CA ALA A 127 1.13 -8.37 15.50
C ALA A 127 1.86 -9.43 14.68
N LYS A 128 3.18 -9.50 14.88
CA LYS A 128 4.00 -10.64 14.47
C LYS A 128 3.84 -11.74 15.52
N CYS A 129 3.41 -12.93 15.10
CA CYS A 129 3.11 -14.04 16.00
C CYS A 129 4.17 -15.13 15.86
N ILE A 130 4.79 -15.50 16.99
CA ILE A 130 5.85 -16.52 17.06
C ILE A 130 5.36 -17.67 17.93
N LEU A 131 5.54 -18.90 17.44
CA LEU A 131 5.27 -20.13 18.17
C LEU A 131 6.34 -20.39 19.25
N ASP A 132 6.08 -21.28 20.21
CA ASP A 132 7.06 -21.62 21.25
C ASP A 132 8.36 -22.20 20.71
N ASP A 133 8.31 -22.86 19.55
CA ASP A 133 9.47 -23.41 18.84
C ASP A 133 10.26 -22.37 18.01
N GLY A 134 9.84 -21.09 18.05
CA GLY A 134 10.48 -19.99 17.37
C GLY A 134 10.05 -19.76 15.92
N ARG A 135 9.13 -20.59 15.37
CA ARG A 135 8.62 -20.39 14.02
C ARG A 135 7.68 -19.18 13.95
N ASP A 136 7.77 -18.44 12.88
CA ASP A 136 6.84 -17.34 12.56
C ASP A 136 5.54 -17.94 11.99
N LEU A 137 4.44 -17.70 12.67
CA LEU A 137 3.14 -18.26 12.31
C LEU A 137 2.66 -17.80 10.93
N ALA A 138 2.90 -16.54 10.57
CA ALA A 138 2.57 -16.03 9.25
C ALA A 138 3.43 -16.69 8.14
N ALA A 139 4.72 -16.90 8.41
CA ALA A 139 5.61 -17.57 7.47
C ALA A 139 5.25 -19.06 7.26
N GLU A 140 4.77 -19.75 8.31
CA GLU A 140 4.31 -21.13 8.19
C GLU A 140 3.03 -21.26 7.35
N MET A 141 2.14 -20.27 7.45
CA MET A 141 0.87 -20.26 6.71
C MET A 141 1.02 -20.10 5.19
N ILE A 142 2.15 -19.60 4.70
CA ILE A 142 2.40 -19.37 3.26
C ILE A 142 3.28 -20.47 2.63
N LYS A 143 3.61 -21.51 3.36
CA LYS A 143 4.34 -22.68 2.85
C LYS A 143 3.40 -23.68 2.17
#